data_00c779f4179648521ca7123a9cd34d18
#
_entry.id   00c779f4179648521ca7123a9cd34d18
#
_cell.length_a   1.000
_cell.length_b   1.000
_cell.length_c   1.000
_cell.angle_alpha   90.00
_cell.angle_beta   90.00
_cell.angle_gamma   90.00
#
_symmetry.space_group_name_H-M   'P 1'
#
loop_
_entity.id
_entity.type
_entity.pdbx_description
1 polymer ?
#
loop_
_entity_poly.entity_id
_entity_poly.type
_entity_poly.pdbx_seq_one_letter_code
_entity_poly.pdbx_strand_id
1 'polypeptide(L)'
;MPRGGRSLLRPFTTVSRCILSFNMPTTDTGVDKTLSTLGITTAEQVAARFAELRAHFDVRFKTVRDESEWKIVRDAWQGRKSGVLTLITENWLKPASAELKRAVGQELNKLKTYVESALEERRLDVESQAQSATAAKERVDLSLPGVIRPVGSHHLIRQVFQEIEDIFFSIGFSVVEGPEIETPYYNFEALNIPEHHPVRDDMDTFYLDVPKGAPGPLLLRTHTSPVQIHTMERREPPVRVIVPGKVYRRDNPDATHSFMFHQIEGLAVDTDITFCDFTGTIDYFVKQFFGEGVKTRFRPSYFPFTEPSVEFDASCVFCGGSGTAKGGGTCGKCKGAGWIELFGAGMVDPAVYGFVNYDPAKVSGFAFGIGIDRLAMLKYGIDDIQVFFQNDVRFLRQFP
;
A
#
# COMPACT_ATOMS: atom_id res chain seq x y z
N MET A 1 35.75 11.91 29.25
CA MET A 1 36.99 12.17 28.47
C MET A 1 36.83 11.69 27.06
N PRO A 2 37.02 12.52 26.06
CA PRO A 2 36.75 12.20 24.64
C PRO A 2 38.06 11.87 23.90
N ARG A 3 37.96 11.06 22.85
CA ARG A 3 38.91 10.97 21.72
C ARG A 3 38.09 10.42 20.55
N GLY A 4 37.85 11.03 19.43
CA GLY A 4 38.77 11.79 18.59
C GLY A 4 38.67 11.11 17.22
N GLY A 5 37.60 11.33 16.44
CA GLY A 5 37.41 10.78 15.10
C GLY A 5 37.93 11.78 14.05
N ARG A 6 38.99 11.43 13.34
CA ARG A 6 39.58 12.23 12.25
C ARG A 6 38.72 12.16 11.00
N SER A 7 38.24 13.34 10.62
CA SER A 7 37.73 13.67 9.27
C SER A 7 38.89 13.57 8.26
N LEU A 8 38.77 12.70 7.27
CA LEU A 8 39.64 12.67 6.09
C LEU A 8 38.92 13.44 4.95
N LEU A 9 39.13 14.75 4.94
CA LEU A 9 38.91 15.59 3.77
C LEU A 9 40.04 15.30 2.77
N ARG A 10 39.71 14.72 1.61
CA ARG A 10 40.60 14.69 0.44
C ARG A 10 40.57 16.04 -0.26
N PRO A 11 41.73 16.59 -0.66
CA PRO A 11 41.75 17.88 -1.35
C PRO A 11 41.22 17.73 -2.78
N PHE A 12 40.37 18.67 -3.15
CA PHE A 12 39.97 18.91 -4.55
C PHE A 12 41.22 19.29 -5.36
N THR A 13 41.65 18.43 -6.24
CA THR A 13 42.61 18.79 -7.31
C THR A 13 41.89 19.65 -8.34
N THR A 14 42.16 20.92 -8.28
CA THR A 14 41.78 21.89 -9.30
C THR A 14 42.55 21.55 -10.58
N VAL A 15 41.89 20.89 -11.54
CA VAL A 15 42.41 20.74 -12.89
C VAL A 15 42.23 22.13 -13.55
N SER A 16 43.33 22.89 -13.62
CA SER A 16 43.42 24.05 -14.46
C SER A 16 43.13 23.66 -15.91
N ARG A 17 41.91 23.95 -16.36
CA ARG A 17 41.60 23.92 -17.80
C ARG A 17 42.40 24.99 -18.48
N CYS A 18 43.48 24.59 -19.13
CA CYS A 18 44.14 25.39 -20.14
C CYS A 18 43.13 25.61 -21.28
N ILE A 19 42.43 26.74 -21.24
CA ILE A 19 41.60 27.21 -22.34
C ILE A 19 42.58 27.65 -23.45
N LEU A 20 42.97 26.72 -24.30
CA LEU A 20 43.55 27.08 -25.60
C LEU A 20 42.47 27.82 -26.39
N SER A 21 42.52 29.14 -26.35
CA SER A 21 41.78 30.01 -27.27
C SER A 21 42.25 29.70 -28.70
N PHE A 22 41.58 28.75 -29.35
CA PHE A 22 41.71 28.53 -30.77
C PHE A 22 41.00 29.67 -31.51
N ASN A 23 41.66 30.81 -31.60
CA ASN A 23 41.35 31.85 -32.60
C ASN A 23 41.63 31.24 -33.95
N MET A 24 40.61 30.87 -34.72
CA MET A 24 40.78 30.49 -36.12
C MET A 24 41.24 31.68 -36.92
N PRO A 25 42.35 31.62 -37.63
CA PRO A 25 42.63 32.63 -38.61
C PRO A 25 41.69 32.40 -39.80
N THR A 26 40.72 33.29 -39.97
CA THR A 26 39.95 33.46 -41.23
C THR A 26 40.87 33.76 -42.41
N THR A 27 42.12 34.00 -42.15
CA THR A 27 43.20 34.37 -43.11
C THR A 27 43.57 33.23 -44.04
N ASP A 28 43.29 31.97 -43.71
CA ASP A 28 43.71 30.83 -44.54
C ASP A 28 42.71 30.52 -45.69
N THR A 29 41.47 31.01 -45.58
CA THR A 29 40.43 30.82 -46.60
C THR A 29 40.38 31.95 -47.65
N GLY A 30 41.05 33.04 -47.45
CA GLY A 30 41.09 34.21 -48.35
C GLY A 30 39.73 34.90 -48.59
N VAL A 31 38.70 34.56 -47.80
CA VAL A 31 37.36 35.16 -47.93
C VAL A 31 37.26 36.58 -47.38
N ASP A 32 38.29 37.07 -46.71
CA ASP A 32 38.48 38.44 -46.26
C ASP A 32 38.89 39.40 -47.41
N LYS A 33 39.37 38.84 -48.57
CA LYS A 33 39.80 39.60 -49.76
C LYS A 33 38.72 39.58 -50.82
N THR A 34 38.70 40.58 -51.69
CA THR A 34 37.78 40.61 -52.85
C THR A 34 38.24 39.70 -53.97
N LEU A 35 37.35 39.26 -54.88
CA LEU A 35 37.66 38.39 -56.01
C LEU A 35 38.73 39.02 -56.93
N SER A 36 38.71 40.35 -57.11
CA SER A 36 39.71 41.06 -57.90
C SER A 36 41.11 40.99 -57.25
N THR A 37 41.20 41.07 -55.93
CA THR A 37 42.45 40.96 -55.18
C THR A 37 43.00 39.51 -55.24
N LEU A 38 42.12 38.54 -55.40
CA LEU A 38 42.46 37.10 -55.55
C LEU A 38 42.77 36.75 -56.98
N GLY A 39 42.66 37.66 -57.94
CA GLY A 39 42.89 37.43 -59.34
C GLY A 39 41.84 36.55 -60.05
N ILE A 40 40.64 36.46 -59.48
CA ILE A 40 39.52 35.64 -59.96
C ILE A 40 38.68 36.51 -60.90
N THR A 41 38.70 36.17 -62.18
CA THR A 41 38.04 36.95 -63.24
C THR A 41 37.06 36.11 -64.07
N THR A 42 37.05 34.78 -63.93
CA THR A 42 36.17 33.88 -64.69
C THR A 42 35.27 33.05 -63.78
N ALA A 43 34.14 32.62 -64.34
CA ALA A 43 33.20 31.75 -63.60
C ALA A 43 33.83 30.36 -63.23
N GLU A 44 34.71 29.84 -63.99
CA GLU A 44 35.45 28.58 -63.73
C GLU A 44 36.39 28.74 -62.56
N GLN A 45 37.07 29.88 -62.41
CA GLN A 45 37.91 30.20 -61.25
C GLN A 45 37.10 30.37 -60.00
N VAL A 46 35.89 30.94 -60.09
CA VAL A 46 34.94 30.99 -58.96
C VAL A 46 34.58 29.60 -58.50
N ALA A 47 34.14 28.73 -59.41
CA ALA A 47 33.77 27.32 -59.07
C ALA A 47 34.93 26.54 -58.43
N ALA A 48 36.17 26.69 -58.97
CA ALA A 48 37.36 26.06 -58.40
C ALA A 48 37.61 26.56 -56.95
N ARG A 49 37.44 27.86 -56.67
CA ARG A 49 37.64 28.43 -55.36
C ARG A 49 36.56 27.97 -54.34
N PHE A 50 35.32 27.81 -54.77
CA PHE A 50 34.26 27.24 -53.93
C PHE A 50 34.51 25.76 -53.65
N ALA A 51 35.08 25.00 -54.59
CA ALA A 51 35.48 23.63 -54.35
C ALA A 51 36.58 23.50 -53.27
N GLU A 52 37.58 24.43 -53.31
CA GLU A 52 38.60 24.49 -52.24
C GLU A 52 37.98 24.80 -50.87
N LEU A 53 37.05 25.75 -50.81
CA LEU A 53 36.35 26.08 -49.56
C LEU A 53 35.55 24.91 -49.03
N ARG A 54 34.89 24.17 -49.88
CA ARG A 54 34.20 22.95 -49.54
C ARG A 54 35.14 21.88 -48.98
N ALA A 55 36.27 21.65 -49.63
CA ALA A 55 37.29 20.72 -49.13
C ALA A 55 37.84 21.19 -47.77
N HIS A 56 38.04 22.47 -47.57
CA HIS A 56 38.47 23.04 -46.30
C HIS A 56 37.40 22.82 -45.18
N PHE A 57 36.13 22.95 -45.51
CA PHE A 57 35.04 22.62 -44.60
C PHE A 57 35.08 21.15 -44.18
N ASP A 58 35.20 20.24 -45.17
CA ASP A 58 35.19 18.80 -44.96
C ASP A 58 36.33 18.33 -44.05
N VAL A 59 37.53 18.90 -44.21
CA VAL A 59 38.68 18.57 -43.36
C VAL A 59 38.41 18.96 -41.91
N ARG A 60 37.86 20.13 -41.67
CA ARG A 60 37.52 20.60 -40.31
C ARG A 60 36.32 19.87 -39.76
N PHE A 61 35.31 19.61 -40.55
CA PHE A 61 34.10 18.91 -40.17
C PHE A 61 34.35 17.48 -39.68
N LYS A 62 35.33 16.79 -40.28
CA LYS A 62 35.76 15.44 -39.88
C LYS A 62 36.33 15.39 -38.45
N THR A 63 36.80 16.51 -37.90
CA THR A 63 37.37 16.57 -36.54
C THR A 63 36.32 16.76 -35.46
N VAL A 64 35.08 17.04 -35.81
CA VAL A 64 33.97 17.29 -34.85
C VAL A 64 33.60 16.00 -34.16
N ARG A 65 33.75 15.97 -32.82
CA ARG A 65 33.43 14.80 -31.97
C ARG A 65 32.36 15.08 -30.93
N ASP A 66 32.25 16.32 -30.49
CA ASP A 66 31.34 16.75 -29.42
C ASP A 66 30.60 18.04 -29.77
N GLU A 67 29.64 18.42 -28.94
CA GLU A 67 28.82 19.61 -29.13
C GLU A 67 29.64 20.91 -29.12
N SER A 68 30.71 20.96 -28.35
CA SER A 68 31.57 22.14 -28.26
C SER A 68 32.32 22.36 -29.56
N GLU A 69 32.90 21.32 -30.13
CA GLU A 69 33.58 21.34 -31.44
C GLU A 69 32.58 21.63 -32.57
N TRP A 70 31.37 21.07 -32.48
CA TRP A 70 30.30 21.37 -33.43
C TRP A 70 29.93 22.87 -33.42
N LYS A 71 29.76 23.47 -32.26
CA LYS A 71 29.49 24.91 -32.14
C LYS A 71 30.58 25.76 -32.72
N ILE A 72 31.82 25.40 -32.50
CA ILE A 72 32.98 26.11 -33.05
C ILE A 72 32.96 26.10 -34.61
N VAL A 73 32.73 24.93 -35.21
CA VAL A 73 32.68 24.83 -36.66
C VAL A 73 31.45 25.53 -37.24
N ARG A 74 30.29 25.40 -36.60
CA ARG A 74 29.06 26.12 -36.99
C ARG A 74 29.31 27.64 -37.00
N ASP A 75 29.87 28.19 -35.91
CA ASP A 75 30.05 29.61 -35.75
C ASP A 75 31.12 30.17 -36.71
N ALA A 76 32.15 29.38 -37.01
CA ALA A 76 33.16 29.72 -38.00
C ALA A 76 32.58 29.81 -39.43
N TRP A 77 31.61 28.99 -39.78
CA TRP A 77 31.02 28.95 -41.11
C TRP A 77 29.75 29.78 -41.26
N GLN A 78 28.86 29.76 -40.26
CA GLN A 78 27.54 30.42 -40.29
C GLN A 78 27.46 31.67 -39.39
N GLY A 79 28.53 32.05 -38.74
CA GLY A 79 28.56 33.24 -37.85
C GLY A 79 28.09 34.49 -38.55
N ARG A 80 27.20 35.27 -37.87
CA ARG A 80 26.53 36.46 -38.45
C ARG A 80 27.48 37.58 -38.87
N LYS A 81 28.62 37.74 -38.21
CA LYS A 81 29.57 38.82 -38.47
C LYS A 81 30.85 38.37 -39.14
N SER A 82 31.36 37.20 -38.78
CA SER A 82 32.69 36.72 -39.18
C SER A 82 32.65 35.29 -39.78
N GLY A 83 31.50 34.73 -40.03
CA GLY A 83 31.35 33.43 -40.64
C GLY A 83 31.76 33.44 -42.10
N VAL A 84 32.38 32.36 -42.57
CA VAL A 84 32.85 32.22 -43.96
C VAL A 84 31.74 32.53 -44.97
N LEU A 85 30.54 32.04 -44.78
CA LEU A 85 29.39 32.28 -45.69
C LEU A 85 28.98 33.76 -45.70
N THR A 86 29.09 34.43 -44.57
CA THR A 86 28.80 35.89 -44.43
C THR A 86 29.88 36.69 -45.16
N LEU A 87 31.13 36.38 -44.91
CA LEU A 87 32.28 37.06 -45.57
C LEU A 87 32.27 36.89 -47.08
N ILE A 88 31.91 35.72 -47.59
CA ILE A 88 31.73 35.47 -49.04
C ILE A 88 30.62 36.40 -49.60
N THR A 89 29.53 36.55 -48.86
CA THR A 89 28.44 37.44 -49.28
C THR A 89 28.90 38.90 -49.33
N GLU A 90 29.65 39.37 -48.34
CA GLU A 90 30.11 40.73 -48.26
C GLU A 90 31.26 41.05 -49.24
N ASN A 91 32.26 40.18 -49.31
CA ASN A 91 33.51 40.47 -50.05
C ASN A 91 33.52 39.91 -51.46
N TRP A 92 32.75 38.90 -51.80
CA TRP A 92 32.71 38.28 -53.12
C TRP A 92 31.43 38.57 -53.89
N LEU A 93 30.25 38.41 -53.27
CA LEU A 93 28.97 38.57 -53.98
C LEU A 93 28.60 40.06 -54.19
N LYS A 94 28.72 40.90 -53.16
CA LYS A 94 28.31 42.34 -53.26
C LYS A 94 29.19 43.11 -54.25
N PRO A 95 30.55 43.02 -54.21
CA PRO A 95 31.42 43.80 -55.08
C PRO A 95 31.64 43.17 -56.48
N ALA A 96 31.09 41.98 -56.76
CA ALA A 96 31.29 41.27 -58.03
C ALA A 96 30.67 42.02 -59.22
N SER A 97 31.29 41.89 -60.42
CA SER A 97 30.72 42.33 -61.69
C SER A 97 29.41 41.61 -62.00
N ALA A 98 28.55 42.16 -62.87
CA ALA A 98 27.27 41.56 -63.23
C ALA A 98 27.38 40.10 -63.74
N GLU A 99 28.43 39.76 -64.48
CA GLU A 99 28.70 38.43 -65.00
C GLU A 99 29.11 37.43 -63.92
N LEU A 100 30.00 37.84 -63.01
CA LEU A 100 30.48 36.99 -61.91
C LEU A 100 29.46 36.86 -60.79
N LYS A 101 28.60 37.85 -60.62
CA LYS A 101 27.57 37.87 -59.53
C LYS A 101 26.66 36.67 -59.58
N ARG A 102 26.25 36.23 -60.79
CA ARG A 102 25.41 35.05 -60.98
C ARG A 102 26.17 33.75 -60.62
N ALA A 103 27.43 33.64 -61.04
CA ALA A 103 28.25 32.45 -60.75
C ALA A 103 28.52 32.33 -59.24
N VAL A 104 28.93 33.45 -58.59
CA VAL A 104 29.15 33.51 -57.15
C VAL A 104 27.90 33.18 -56.37
N GLY A 105 26.72 33.72 -56.76
CA GLY A 105 25.45 33.42 -56.12
C GLY A 105 25.04 31.98 -56.18
N GLN A 106 25.24 31.34 -57.37
CA GLN A 106 24.92 29.92 -57.53
C GLN A 106 25.84 29.03 -56.67
N GLU A 107 27.13 29.25 -56.69
CA GLU A 107 28.09 28.47 -55.92
C GLU A 107 27.97 28.71 -54.43
N LEU A 108 27.67 29.94 -53.98
CA LEU A 108 27.39 30.28 -52.60
C LEU A 108 26.17 29.51 -52.08
N ASN A 109 25.08 29.49 -52.86
CA ASN A 109 23.89 28.70 -52.46
C ASN A 109 24.18 27.20 -52.33
N LYS A 110 24.94 26.64 -53.27
CA LYS A 110 25.37 25.23 -53.20
C LYS A 110 26.18 24.96 -51.93
N LEU A 111 27.18 25.81 -51.65
CA LEU A 111 28.03 25.70 -50.49
C LEU A 111 27.23 25.86 -49.19
N LYS A 112 26.34 26.86 -49.16
CA LYS A 112 25.45 27.11 -48.00
C LYS A 112 24.58 25.87 -47.69
N THR A 113 23.85 25.38 -48.66
CA THR A 113 23.01 24.16 -48.49
C THR A 113 23.84 22.97 -48.04
N TYR A 114 25.02 22.78 -48.59
CA TYR A 114 25.92 21.71 -48.21
C TYR A 114 26.37 21.81 -46.75
N VAL A 115 26.84 23.00 -46.33
CA VAL A 115 27.29 23.26 -44.95
C VAL A 115 26.13 23.10 -43.96
N GLU A 116 24.94 23.61 -44.30
CA GLU A 116 23.76 23.49 -43.49
C GLU A 116 23.33 22.04 -43.27
N SER A 117 23.26 21.26 -44.36
CA SER A 117 22.88 19.85 -44.28
C SER A 117 23.90 19.02 -43.50
N ALA A 118 25.19 19.21 -43.74
CA ALA A 118 26.24 18.49 -43.05
C ALA A 118 26.25 18.81 -41.53
N LEU A 119 26.12 20.08 -41.18
CA LEU A 119 26.06 20.50 -39.76
C LEU A 119 24.85 19.94 -39.03
N GLU A 120 23.69 19.88 -39.69
CA GLU A 120 22.46 19.32 -39.06
C GLU A 120 22.57 17.79 -38.88
N GLU A 121 23.06 17.08 -39.88
CA GLU A 121 23.30 15.63 -39.76
C GLU A 121 24.26 15.31 -38.61
N ARG A 122 25.38 16.07 -38.50
CA ARG A 122 26.35 15.85 -37.44
C ARG A 122 25.81 16.25 -36.04
N ARG A 123 24.93 17.26 -35.99
CA ARG A 123 24.25 17.63 -34.75
C ARG A 123 23.46 16.45 -34.17
N LEU A 124 22.66 15.80 -35.02
CA LEU A 124 21.87 14.63 -34.63
C LEU A 124 22.75 13.46 -34.16
N ASP A 125 23.88 13.23 -34.84
CA ASP A 125 24.83 12.20 -34.44
C ASP A 125 25.45 12.48 -33.07
N VAL A 126 25.91 13.71 -32.84
CA VAL A 126 26.51 14.14 -31.56
C VAL A 126 25.48 14.08 -30.42
N GLU A 127 24.27 14.52 -30.66
CA GLU A 127 23.17 14.43 -29.66
C GLU A 127 22.84 12.94 -29.35
N SER A 128 22.75 12.08 -30.36
CA SER A 128 22.48 10.66 -30.17
C SER A 128 23.59 9.96 -29.37
N GLN A 129 24.86 10.28 -29.69
CA GLN A 129 26.00 9.74 -28.94
C GLN A 129 26.04 10.22 -27.48
N ALA A 130 25.72 11.48 -27.25
CA ALA A 130 25.64 12.06 -25.90
C ALA A 130 24.52 11.41 -25.07
N GLN A 131 23.34 11.20 -25.68
CA GLN A 131 22.22 10.51 -25.03
C GLN A 131 22.57 9.05 -24.70
N SER A 132 23.20 8.34 -25.63
CA SER A 132 23.63 6.96 -25.43
C SER A 132 24.67 6.83 -24.32
N ALA A 133 25.62 7.78 -24.25
CA ALA A 133 26.64 7.81 -23.20
C ALA A 133 26.03 8.11 -21.82
N THR A 134 25.03 8.99 -21.75
CA THR A 134 24.29 9.29 -20.51
C THR A 134 23.47 8.09 -20.07
N ALA A 135 22.72 7.47 -20.97
CA ALA A 135 21.94 6.28 -20.70
C ALA A 135 22.80 5.10 -20.21
N ALA A 136 24.03 4.95 -20.74
CA ALA A 136 24.97 3.93 -20.29
C ALA A 136 25.49 4.20 -18.87
N LYS A 137 25.68 5.47 -18.48
CA LYS A 137 26.09 5.84 -17.11
C LYS A 137 24.97 5.72 -16.10
N GLU A 138 23.73 5.96 -16.51
CA GLU A 138 22.52 5.87 -15.66
C GLU A 138 21.94 4.45 -15.62
N ARG A 139 22.57 3.49 -16.27
CA ARG A 139 22.09 2.12 -16.31
C ARG A 139 22.11 1.52 -14.89
N VAL A 140 20.91 1.36 -14.34
CA VAL A 140 20.71 0.69 -13.04
C VAL A 140 20.78 -0.82 -13.26
N ASP A 141 21.55 -1.50 -12.43
CA ASP A 141 21.56 -2.96 -12.42
C ASP A 141 20.26 -3.47 -11.80
N LEU A 142 19.37 -3.97 -12.63
CA LEU A 142 18.06 -4.51 -12.20
C LEU A 142 18.18 -5.89 -11.53
N SER A 143 19.35 -6.52 -11.54
CA SER A 143 19.57 -7.77 -10.81
C SER A 143 19.85 -7.54 -9.33
N LEU A 144 20.20 -6.33 -8.94
CA LEU A 144 20.35 -5.97 -7.54
C LEU A 144 18.98 -5.81 -6.88
N PRO A 145 18.79 -6.35 -5.65
CA PRO A 145 17.55 -6.16 -4.93
C PRO A 145 17.34 -4.66 -4.64
N GLY A 146 16.15 -4.17 -4.97
CA GLY A 146 15.75 -2.81 -4.64
C GLY A 146 15.63 -2.59 -3.13
N VAL A 147 15.50 -1.35 -2.71
CA VAL A 147 15.19 -1.01 -1.32
C VAL A 147 13.77 -1.50 -1.01
N ILE A 148 13.68 -2.62 -0.29
CA ILE A 148 12.42 -3.13 0.22
C ILE A 148 12.03 -2.24 1.41
N ARG A 149 10.98 -1.46 1.24
CA ARG A 149 10.35 -0.77 2.37
C ARG A 149 9.53 -1.81 3.13
N PRO A 150 9.70 -1.94 4.46
CA PRO A 150 8.86 -2.84 5.24
C PRO A 150 7.40 -2.39 5.09
N VAL A 151 6.57 -3.28 4.58
CA VAL A 151 5.12 -3.10 4.57
C VAL A 151 4.65 -3.42 5.98
N GLY A 152 3.76 -2.61 6.55
CA GLY A 152 3.12 -2.92 7.84
C GLY A 152 2.26 -4.17 7.72
N SER A 153 2.06 -4.87 8.83
CA SER A 153 1.11 -5.98 8.94
C SER A 153 -0.17 -5.52 9.62
N HIS A 154 -1.28 -6.19 9.29
CA HIS A 154 -2.50 -6.00 10.06
C HIS A 154 -2.32 -6.54 11.49
N HIS A 155 -2.91 -5.87 12.48
CA HIS A 155 -2.92 -6.37 13.85
C HIS A 155 -3.56 -7.77 13.90
N LEU A 156 -3.00 -8.70 14.69
CA LEU A 156 -3.43 -10.09 14.72
C LEU A 156 -4.94 -10.26 15.00
N ILE A 157 -5.48 -9.48 15.94
CA ILE A 157 -6.92 -9.48 16.22
C ILE A 157 -7.73 -9.09 14.96
N ARG A 158 -7.26 -8.12 14.16
CA ARG A 158 -7.95 -7.74 12.92
C ARG A 158 -7.90 -8.85 11.87
N GLN A 159 -6.79 -9.58 11.79
CA GLN A 159 -6.70 -10.74 10.90
C GLN A 159 -7.70 -11.83 11.29
N VAL A 160 -7.84 -12.09 12.60
CA VAL A 160 -8.82 -13.08 13.12
C VAL A 160 -10.25 -12.63 12.86
N PHE A 161 -10.56 -11.33 13.04
CA PHE A 161 -11.87 -10.79 12.67
C PHE A 161 -12.17 -11.04 11.19
N GLN A 162 -11.25 -10.67 10.31
CA GLN A 162 -11.44 -10.83 8.86
C GLN A 162 -11.68 -12.30 8.48
N GLU A 163 -10.92 -13.21 9.05
CA GLU A 163 -11.10 -14.65 8.79
C GLU A 163 -12.47 -15.14 9.24
N ILE A 164 -12.95 -14.72 10.41
CA ILE A 164 -14.26 -15.11 10.92
C ILE A 164 -15.37 -14.47 10.07
N GLU A 165 -15.22 -13.20 9.73
CA GLU A 165 -16.15 -12.48 8.83
C GLU A 165 -16.28 -13.21 7.49
N ASP A 166 -15.16 -13.61 6.86
CA ASP A 166 -15.14 -14.34 5.58
C ASP A 166 -15.85 -15.71 5.68
N ILE A 167 -15.65 -16.43 6.78
CA ILE A 167 -16.35 -17.71 7.02
C ILE A 167 -17.87 -17.49 7.09
N PHE A 168 -18.33 -16.52 7.87
CA PHE A 168 -19.77 -16.25 8.01
C PHE A 168 -20.38 -15.63 6.76
N PHE A 169 -19.66 -14.80 6.02
CA PHE A 169 -20.09 -14.32 4.70
C PHE A 169 -20.36 -15.47 3.72
N SER A 170 -19.51 -16.50 3.74
CA SER A 170 -19.66 -17.66 2.85
C SER A 170 -20.98 -18.41 3.05
N ILE A 171 -21.61 -18.27 4.22
CA ILE A 171 -22.89 -18.91 4.58
C ILE A 171 -24.05 -17.92 4.73
N GLY A 172 -23.87 -16.69 4.19
CA GLY A 172 -24.96 -15.73 4.02
C GLY A 172 -25.21 -14.79 5.19
N PHE A 173 -24.28 -14.65 6.14
CA PHE A 173 -24.34 -13.62 7.17
C PHE A 173 -23.81 -12.29 6.64
N SER A 174 -24.29 -11.20 7.21
CA SER A 174 -23.78 -9.84 6.98
C SER A 174 -23.25 -9.22 8.27
N VAL A 175 -22.27 -8.33 8.18
CA VAL A 175 -21.75 -7.59 9.34
C VAL A 175 -22.66 -6.44 9.68
N VAL A 176 -22.93 -6.25 10.97
CA VAL A 176 -23.64 -5.08 11.52
C VAL A 176 -22.83 -4.53 12.69
N GLU A 177 -22.68 -3.22 12.72
CA GLU A 177 -22.00 -2.51 13.79
C GLU A 177 -23.03 -1.75 14.67
N GLY A 178 -22.66 -1.49 15.91
CA GLY A 178 -23.47 -0.71 16.85
C GLY A 178 -22.63 0.03 17.86
N PRO A 179 -23.27 0.89 18.70
CA PRO A 179 -22.57 1.72 19.66
C PRO A 179 -21.87 0.92 20.76
N GLU A 180 -20.75 1.42 21.24
CA GLU A 180 -20.05 0.87 22.42
C GLU A 180 -20.66 1.37 23.73
N ILE A 181 -21.35 2.52 23.69
CA ILE A 181 -22.08 3.10 24.84
C ILE A 181 -23.54 2.77 24.65
N GLU A 182 -24.12 2.12 25.66
CA GLU A 182 -25.49 1.63 25.63
C GLU A 182 -26.27 2.04 26.85
N THR A 183 -27.57 1.88 26.76
CA THR A 183 -28.46 1.96 27.92
C THR A 183 -28.61 0.59 28.61
N PRO A 184 -28.97 0.52 29.89
CA PRO A 184 -29.31 -0.75 30.56
C PRO A 184 -30.41 -1.53 29.83
N TYR A 185 -31.34 -0.83 29.17
CA TYR A 185 -32.40 -1.46 28.39
C TYR A 185 -31.85 -2.40 27.29
N TYR A 186 -30.97 -1.91 26.42
CA TYR A 186 -30.42 -2.72 25.33
C TYR A 186 -29.38 -3.74 25.82
N ASN A 187 -28.60 -3.38 26.87
CA ASN A 187 -27.54 -4.28 27.35
C ASN A 187 -28.09 -5.41 28.23
N PHE A 188 -29.30 -5.25 28.81
CA PHE A 188 -29.87 -6.21 29.76
C PHE A 188 -31.34 -6.50 29.52
N GLU A 189 -32.24 -5.51 29.67
CA GLU A 189 -33.69 -5.74 29.75
C GLU A 189 -34.25 -6.38 28.49
N ALA A 190 -33.92 -5.85 27.32
CA ALA A 190 -34.35 -6.40 26.02
C ALA A 190 -33.74 -7.78 25.72
N LEU A 191 -32.75 -8.21 26.49
CA LEU A 191 -32.15 -9.53 26.47
C LEU A 191 -32.65 -10.43 27.59
N ASN A 192 -33.85 -10.18 28.08
CA ASN A 192 -34.50 -10.95 29.17
C ASN A 192 -33.70 -10.99 30.49
N ILE A 193 -32.93 -9.92 30.77
CA ILE A 193 -32.18 -9.74 32.02
C ILE A 193 -32.79 -8.57 32.80
N PRO A 194 -33.83 -8.79 33.61
CA PRO A 194 -34.49 -7.75 34.40
C PRO A 194 -33.57 -7.14 35.47
N GLU A 195 -33.94 -6.00 36.02
CA GLU A 195 -33.11 -5.17 36.91
C GLU A 195 -32.49 -5.95 38.12
N HIS A 196 -33.22 -6.90 38.67
CA HIS A 196 -32.78 -7.67 39.83
C HIS A 196 -32.22 -9.07 39.47
N HIS A 197 -31.89 -9.33 38.20
CA HIS A 197 -31.36 -10.63 37.81
C HIS A 197 -29.91 -10.78 38.28
N PRO A 198 -29.50 -11.90 38.91
CA PRO A 198 -28.15 -12.08 39.44
C PRO A 198 -27.03 -11.95 38.37
N VAL A 199 -27.29 -12.28 37.15
CA VAL A 199 -26.35 -12.14 36.01
C VAL A 199 -25.87 -10.69 35.83
N ARG A 200 -26.62 -9.68 36.28
CA ARG A 200 -26.15 -8.28 36.25
C ARG A 200 -24.97 -8.02 37.17
N ASP A 201 -24.95 -8.68 38.32
CA ASP A 201 -23.85 -8.59 39.28
C ASP A 201 -22.60 -9.32 38.73
N ASP A 202 -22.79 -10.46 38.05
CA ASP A 202 -21.73 -11.25 37.44
C ASP A 202 -21.09 -10.55 36.23
N MET A 203 -21.82 -9.67 35.53
CA MET A 203 -21.33 -8.96 34.35
C MET A 203 -20.55 -7.67 34.63
N ASP A 204 -19.99 -7.50 35.80
CA ASP A 204 -19.07 -6.40 36.21
C ASP A 204 -19.01 -5.19 35.24
N THR A 205 -20.09 -4.38 35.25
CA THR A 205 -20.37 -3.36 34.24
C THR A 205 -19.73 -2.02 34.57
N PHE A 206 -19.15 -1.34 33.58
CA PHE A 206 -18.73 0.06 33.67
C PHE A 206 -19.91 0.99 33.37
N TYR A 207 -20.45 1.65 34.38
CA TYR A 207 -21.39 2.74 34.22
C TYR A 207 -20.66 4.08 34.02
N LEU A 208 -21.18 4.91 33.14
CA LEU A 208 -20.62 6.23 32.87
C LEU A 208 -21.14 7.26 33.87
N ASP A 209 -20.26 8.16 34.28
CA ASP A 209 -20.66 9.35 35.04
C ASP A 209 -21.27 10.37 34.06
N VAL A 210 -22.59 10.42 34.01
CA VAL A 210 -23.33 11.29 33.10
C VAL A 210 -23.77 12.58 33.82
N PRO A 211 -23.82 13.73 33.09
CA PRO A 211 -24.28 14.99 33.69
C PRO A 211 -25.70 14.90 34.25
N LYS A 212 -25.99 15.70 35.29
CA LYS A 212 -27.35 15.83 35.81
C LYS A 212 -28.30 16.30 34.70
N GLY A 213 -29.35 15.53 34.45
CA GLY A 213 -30.32 15.78 33.38
C GLY A 213 -30.14 14.93 32.13
N ALA A 214 -29.19 14.02 32.12
CA ALA A 214 -29.11 12.99 31.09
C ALA A 214 -30.36 12.08 31.11
N PRO A 215 -30.79 11.50 30.00
CA PRO A 215 -32.03 10.72 29.88
C PRO A 215 -32.03 9.38 30.62
N GLY A 216 -30.96 9.05 31.35
CA GLY A 216 -30.83 7.82 32.13
C GLY A 216 -29.37 7.38 32.28
N PRO A 217 -29.11 6.26 32.97
CA PRO A 217 -27.78 5.70 33.09
C PRO A 217 -27.30 5.20 31.75
N LEU A 218 -26.01 5.44 31.46
CA LEU A 218 -25.29 4.91 30.33
C LEU A 218 -24.18 3.98 30.82
N LEU A 219 -23.85 3.00 30.01
CA LEU A 219 -22.80 2.02 30.32
C LEU A 219 -21.95 1.69 29.08
N LEU A 220 -20.78 1.13 29.30
CA LEU A 220 -20.01 0.46 28.23
C LEU A 220 -20.56 -0.96 28.12
N ARG A 221 -20.91 -1.35 26.89
CA ARG A 221 -21.52 -2.66 26.63
C ARG A 221 -20.65 -3.82 27.11
N THR A 222 -21.23 -4.79 27.79
CA THR A 222 -20.55 -5.96 28.33
C THR A 222 -20.45 -7.13 27.31
N HIS A 223 -21.20 -7.04 26.25
CA HIS A 223 -21.27 -7.95 25.11
C HIS A 223 -21.80 -7.20 23.88
N THR A 224 -21.76 -7.81 22.70
CA THR A 224 -22.25 -7.17 21.48
C THR A 224 -23.73 -7.46 21.18
N SER A 225 -24.42 -8.22 22.05
CA SER A 225 -25.87 -8.57 21.94
C SER A 225 -26.82 -7.36 21.81
N PRO A 226 -26.56 -6.15 22.38
CA PRO A 226 -27.43 -4.99 22.16
C PRO A 226 -27.69 -4.72 20.67
N VAL A 227 -26.69 -4.96 19.82
CA VAL A 227 -26.81 -4.72 18.37
C VAL A 227 -27.76 -5.72 17.70
N GLN A 228 -27.96 -6.90 18.29
CA GLN A 228 -28.98 -7.86 17.84
C GLN A 228 -30.37 -7.27 18.01
N ILE A 229 -30.64 -6.66 19.16
CA ILE A 229 -31.92 -5.97 19.44
C ILE A 229 -32.10 -4.80 18.47
N HIS A 230 -31.10 -3.91 18.34
CA HIS A 230 -31.15 -2.80 17.38
C HIS A 230 -31.38 -3.26 15.93
N THR A 231 -30.85 -4.43 15.57
CA THR A 231 -31.03 -5.01 14.23
C THR A 231 -32.44 -5.51 14.03
N MET A 232 -32.98 -6.26 14.98
CA MET A 232 -34.36 -6.78 14.92
C MET A 232 -35.42 -5.70 15.00
N GLU A 233 -35.19 -4.59 15.70
CA GLU A 233 -36.08 -3.42 15.71
C GLU A 233 -36.20 -2.74 14.31
N ARG A 234 -35.18 -2.91 13.45
CA ARG A 234 -35.07 -2.22 12.15
C ARG A 234 -35.33 -3.11 10.95
N ARG A 235 -35.29 -4.41 11.12
CA ARG A 235 -35.38 -5.39 10.01
C ARG A 235 -36.40 -6.46 10.38
N GLU A 236 -37.18 -6.87 9.39
CA GLU A 236 -38.00 -8.06 9.47
C GLU A 236 -37.17 -9.31 9.12
N PRO A 237 -37.55 -10.48 9.64
CA PRO A 237 -36.95 -11.75 9.20
C PRO A 237 -37.07 -11.96 7.68
N PRO A 238 -36.09 -12.59 6.99
CA PRO A 238 -34.94 -13.26 7.58
C PRO A 238 -33.80 -12.32 8.00
N VAL A 239 -33.23 -12.55 9.19
CA VAL A 239 -32.08 -11.83 9.71
C VAL A 239 -30.92 -12.84 9.89
N ARG A 240 -29.76 -12.56 9.27
CA ARG A 240 -28.52 -13.30 9.46
C ARG A 240 -27.38 -12.32 9.58
N VAL A 241 -26.91 -12.07 10.78
CA VAL A 241 -25.92 -11.03 11.07
C VAL A 241 -24.85 -11.54 12.02
N ILE A 242 -23.65 -11.01 11.85
CA ILE A 242 -22.59 -11.07 12.85
C ILE A 242 -22.25 -9.65 13.31
N VAL A 243 -21.92 -9.53 14.57
CA VAL A 243 -21.69 -8.24 15.25
C VAL A 243 -20.29 -8.25 15.87
N PRO A 244 -19.26 -7.84 15.12
CA PRO A 244 -17.92 -7.66 15.68
C PRO A 244 -17.85 -6.39 16.51
N GLY A 245 -17.09 -6.42 17.62
CA GLY A 245 -16.89 -5.19 18.39
C GLY A 245 -16.10 -5.38 19.68
N LYS A 246 -15.76 -4.24 20.28
CA LYS A 246 -15.18 -4.19 21.61
C LYS A 246 -16.26 -4.30 22.66
N VAL A 247 -15.91 -4.95 23.76
CA VAL A 247 -16.75 -5.11 24.95
C VAL A 247 -15.92 -4.83 26.20
N TYR A 248 -16.60 -4.49 27.30
CA TYR A 248 -15.96 -3.95 28.48
C TYR A 248 -16.54 -4.61 29.75
N ARG A 249 -15.65 -5.14 30.60
CA ARG A 249 -15.98 -5.71 31.89
C ARG A 249 -14.97 -5.26 32.94
N ARG A 250 -15.37 -5.08 34.17
CA ARG A 250 -14.48 -4.65 35.26
C ARG A 250 -13.57 -5.78 35.78
N ASP A 251 -13.18 -6.69 34.88
CA ASP A 251 -12.24 -7.75 35.23
C ASP A 251 -10.87 -7.18 35.59
N ASN A 252 -10.21 -7.81 36.56
CA ASN A 252 -8.81 -7.51 36.83
C ASN A 252 -7.93 -8.06 35.73
N PRO A 253 -7.06 -7.23 35.10
CA PRO A 253 -6.19 -7.70 34.04
C PRO A 253 -5.21 -8.78 34.53
N ASP A 254 -5.20 -9.93 33.83
CA ASP A 254 -4.23 -11.00 34.01
C ASP A 254 -3.83 -11.58 32.64
N ALA A 255 -3.16 -12.72 32.59
CA ALA A 255 -2.75 -13.35 31.33
C ALA A 255 -3.93 -13.84 30.46
N THR A 256 -5.14 -13.96 31.01
CA THR A 256 -6.33 -14.50 30.37
C THR A 256 -7.51 -13.52 30.33
N HIS A 257 -7.46 -12.45 31.10
CA HIS A 257 -8.51 -11.45 31.22
C HIS A 257 -7.99 -10.05 30.92
N SER A 258 -8.86 -9.23 30.32
CA SER A 258 -8.66 -7.80 30.10
C SER A 258 -9.97 -7.07 30.33
N PHE A 259 -9.91 -5.86 30.88
CA PHE A 259 -11.10 -5.02 31.07
C PHE A 259 -11.76 -4.59 29.75
N MET A 260 -11.02 -4.64 28.65
CA MET A 260 -11.50 -4.47 27.28
C MET A 260 -10.99 -5.62 26.44
N PHE A 261 -11.89 -6.27 25.70
CA PHE A 261 -11.56 -7.36 24.78
C PHE A 261 -12.50 -7.30 23.58
N HIS A 262 -12.29 -8.20 22.62
CA HIS A 262 -13.07 -8.22 21.40
C HIS A 262 -14.00 -9.44 21.37
N GLN A 263 -15.21 -9.20 20.89
CA GLN A 263 -16.23 -10.23 20.75
C GLN A 263 -16.86 -10.14 19.35
N ILE A 264 -17.29 -11.26 18.86
CA ILE A 264 -18.18 -11.36 17.71
C ILE A 264 -19.41 -12.15 18.14
N GLU A 265 -20.58 -11.60 17.94
CA GLU A 265 -21.82 -12.33 18.16
C GLU A 265 -22.54 -12.54 16.84
N GLY A 266 -23.24 -13.64 16.73
CA GLY A 266 -24.06 -13.96 15.57
C GLY A 266 -25.50 -14.15 15.97
N LEU A 267 -26.39 -13.72 15.07
CA LEU A 267 -27.83 -13.90 15.16
C LEU A 267 -28.36 -14.41 13.82
N ALA A 268 -29.14 -15.47 13.85
CA ALA A 268 -29.96 -15.88 12.74
C ALA A 268 -31.41 -16.04 13.19
N VAL A 269 -32.36 -15.36 12.53
CA VAL A 269 -33.80 -15.46 12.80
C VAL A 269 -34.53 -15.62 11.46
N ASP A 270 -35.37 -16.62 11.38
CA ASP A 270 -36.21 -16.91 10.21
C ASP A 270 -37.46 -17.70 10.67
N THR A 271 -38.32 -18.11 9.74
CA THR A 271 -39.57 -18.84 10.05
C THR A 271 -39.34 -20.29 10.53
N ASP A 272 -38.29 -20.94 10.07
CA ASP A 272 -38.11 -22.40 10.27
C ASP A 272 -36.71 -22.79 10.77
N ILE A 273 -36.03 -21.93 11.53
CA ILE A 273 -34.69 -22.25 12.07
C ILE A 273 -34.80 -23.27 13.18
N THR A 274 -34.04 -24.33 13.05
CA THR A 274 -34.00 -25.45 13.99
C THR A 274 -32.68 -25.46 14.78
N PHE A 275 -32.67 -26.25 15.86
CA PHE A 275 -31.44 -26.55 16.60
C PHE A 275 -30.38 -27.26 15.74
N CYS A 276 -30.78 -28.01 14.72
CA CYS A 276 -29.86 -28.61 13.77
C CYS A 276 -29.18 -27.58 12.87
N ASP A 277 -29.89 -26.54 12.42
CA ASP A 277 -29.31 -25.44 11.65
C ASP A 277 -28.27 -24.68 12.47
N PHE A 278 -28.60 -24.41 13.73
CA PHE A 278 -27.69 -23.82 14.70
C PHE A 278 -26.41 -24.64 14.86
N THR A 279 -26.53 -25.92 15.23
CA THR A 279 -25.36 -26.78 15.48
C THR A 279 -24.54 -26.99 14.21
N GLY A 280 -25.17 -27.14 13.05
CA GLY A 280 -24.51 -27.23 11.76
C GLY A 280 -23.71 -25.98 11.39
N THR A 281 -24.29 -24.80 11.62
CA THR A 281 -23.60 -23.51 11.41
C THR A 281 -22.35 -23.40 12.25
N ILE A 282 -22.45 -23.73 13.54
CA ILE A 282 -21.32 -23.63 14.47
C ILE A 282 -20.25 -24.70 14.18
N ASP A 283 -20.65 -25.93 13.88
CA ASP A 283 -19.71 -26.99 13.49
C ASP A 283 -18.93 -26.62 12.22
N TYR A 284 -19.61 -26.05 11.23
CA TYR A 284 -18.98 -25.51 10.03
C TYR A 284 -17.96 -24.43 10.38
N PHE A 285 -18.33 -23.44 11.16
CA PHE A 285 -17.43 -22.37 11.60
C PHE A 285 -16.17 -22.93 12.28
N VAL A 286 -16.33 -23.80 13.26
CA VAL A 286 -15.21 -24.36 14.04
C VAL A 286 -14.26 -25.16 13.13
N LYS A 287 -14.78 -25.94 12.19
CA LYS A 287 -13.97 -26.69 11.23
C LYS A 287 -13.22 -25.79 10.25
N GLN A 288 -13.87 -24.77 9.73
CA GLN A 288 -13.21 -23.80 8.83
C GLN A 288 -12.11 -23.02 9.57
N PHE A 289 -12.34 -22.62 10.81
CA PHE A 289 -11.41 -21.82 11.58
C PHE A 289 -10.23 -22.60 12.16
N PHE A 290 -10.46 -23.80 12.69
CA PHE A 290 -9.45 -24.64 13.34
C PHE A 290 -8.98 -25.84 12.50
N GLY A 291 -9.66 -26.15 11.42
CA GLY A 291 -9.40 -27.27 10.52
C GLY A 291 -10.34 -28.45 10.69
N GLU A 292 -10.54 -29.22 9.63
CA GLU A 292 -11.49 -30.32 9.51
C GLU A 292 -11.31 -31.45 10.55
N GLY A 293 -10.11 -31.60 11.12
CA GLY A 293 -9.80 -32.60 12.13
C GLY A 293 -10.32 -32.28 13.54
N VAL A 294 -10.83 -31.09 13.75
CA VAL A 294 -11.35 -30.67 15.07
C VAL A 294 -12.76 -31.21 15.26
N LYS A 295 -12.95 -31.88 16.39
CA LYS A 295 -14.26 -32.39 16.80
C LYS A 295 -14.94 -31.34 17.67
N THR A 296 -16.25 -31.21 17.52
CA THR A 296 -17.10 -30.35 18.30
C THR A 296 -17.99 -31.15 19.25
N ARG A 297 -18.36 -30.56 20.36
CA ARG A 297 -19.44 -31.03 21.23
C ARG A 297 -20.08 -29.80 21.90
N PHE A 298 -21.33 -29.95 22.29
CA PHE A 298 -22.05 -28.96 23.09
C PHE A 298 -22.52 -29.60 24.40
N ARG A 299 -22.49 -28.77 25.44
CA ARG A 299 -22.95 -29.12 26.79
C ARG A 299 -24.12 -28.19 27.14
N PRO A 300 -25.20 -28.69 27.78
CA PRO A 300 -26.27 -27.81 28.30
C PRO A 300 -25.70 -26.73 29.20
N SER A 301 -26.24 -25.54 29.07
CA SER A 301 -25.88 -24.36 29.86
C SER A 301 -27.14 -23.51 30.09
N TYR A 302 -27.01 -22.36 30.72
CA TYR A 302 -28.08 -21.41 30.92
C TYR A 302 -27.64 -19.99 30.60
N PHE A 303 -28.40 -19.34 29.69
CA PHE A 303 -28.29 -17.91 29.44
C PHE A 303 -29.71 -17.31 29.40
N PRO A 304 -29.98 -16.12 30.02
CA PRO A 304 -31.32 -15.56 30.11
C PRO A 304 -32.02 -15.31 28.76
N PHE A 305 -31.24 -15.13 27.70
CA PHE A 305 -31.70 -14.76 26.37
C PHE A 305 -31.72 -15.93 25.35
N THR A 306 -31.44 -17.14 25.83
CA THR A 306 -31.48 -18.36 24.96
C THR A 306 -32.13 -19.54 25.69
N GLU A 307 -32.95 -20.34 24.94
CA GLU A 307 -33.57 -21.59 25.40
C GLU A 307 -33.83 -22.51 24.20
N PRO A 308 -33.17 -23.71 24.07
CA PRO A 308 -32.11 -24.19 24.98
C PRO A 308 -30.78 -23.47 24.79
N SER A 309 -30.06 -23.33 25.92
CA SER A 309 -28.71 -22.75 25.96
C SER A 309 -27.64 -23.85 25.97
N VAL A 310 -26.51 -23.60 25.32
CA VAL A 310 -25.39 -24.55 25.28
C VAL A 310 -24.04 -23.82 25.35
N GLU A 311 -23.06 -24.49 25.91
CA GLU A 311 -21.64 -24.14 25.74
C GLU A 311 -21.02 -25.05 24.67
N PHE A 312 -20.25 -24.43 23.77
CA PHE A 312 -19.63 -25.11 22.65
C PHE A 312 -18.15 -25.38 22.94
N ASP A 313 -17.78 -26.69 22.91
CA ASP A 313 -16.41 -27.13 23.10
C ASP A 313 -15.80 -27.63 21.79
N ALA A 314 -14.51 -27.38 21.58
CA ALA A 314 -13.73 -28.02 20.53
C ALA A 314 -12.70 -28.98 21.13
N SER A 315 -12.37 -30.06 20.39
CA SER A 315 -11.24 -30.91 20.76
C SER A 315 -9.96 -30.07 20.79
N CYS A 316 -9.14 -30.24 21.82
CA CYS A 316 -7.96 -29.42 22.04
C CYS A 316 -7.01 -29.49 20.85
N VAL A 317 -6.82 -28.35 20.16
CA VAL A 317 -5.95 -28.22 18.98
C VAL A 317 -4.47 -28.50 19.29
N PHE A 318 -4.04 -28.34 20.54
CA PHE A 318 -2.65 -28.54 20.96
C PHE A 318 -2.28 -30.02 21.16
N CYS A 319 -3.21 -30.84 21.67
CA CYS A 319 -2.98 -32.26 21.91
C CYS A 319 -3.83 -33.17 21.01
N GLY A 320 -4.58 -32.63 20.04
CA GLY A 320 -5.46 -33.40 19.16
C GLY A 320 -6.60 -34.11 19.90
N GLY A 321 -7.06 -33.56 21.03
CA GLY A 321 -8.12 -34.14 21.83
C GLY A 321 -7.68 -35.25 22.80
N SER A 322 -6.39 -35.61 22.85
CA SER A 322 -5.89 -36.70 23.69
C SER A 322 -5.79 -36.38 25.19
N GLY A 323 -5.76 -35.11 25.57
CA GLY A 323 -5.47 -34.66 26.93
C GLY A 323 -3.98 -34.72 27.33
N THR A 324 -3.14 -35.34 26.48
CA THR A 324 -1.74 -35.58 26.75
C THR A 324 -0.85 -34.64 25.86
N ALA A 325 0.13 -33.98 26.42
CA ALA A 325 1.05 -33.15 25.67
C ALA A 325 1.93 -34.00 24.71
N LYS A 326 2.37 -33.44 23.58
CA LYS A 326 3.21 -34.11 22.56
C LYS A 326 4.51 -34.67 23.13
N GLY A 327 5.01 -34.14 24.23
CA GLY A 327 6.21 -34.63 24.96
C GLY A 327 5.92 -35.56 26.14
N GLY A 328 4.68 -36.01 26.31
CA GLY A 328 4.22 -36.77 27.49
C GLY A 328 3.70 -35.84 28.61
N GLY A 329 2.98 -36.43 29.57
CA GLY A 329 2.34 -35.70 30.66
C GLY A 329 1.02 -35.00 30.26
N THR A 330 0.41 -34.32 31.20
CA THR A 330 -0.89 -33.64 31.02
C THR A 330 -0.76 -32.43 30.10
N CYS A 331 -1.66 -32.29 29.13
CA CYS A 331 -1.71 -31.09 28.28
C CYS A 331 -2.08 -29.87 29.10
N GLY A 332 -1.18 -28.90 29.22
CA GLY A 332 -1.38 -27.67 30.02
C GLY A 332 -2.51 -26.77 29.51
N LYS A 333 -2.84 -26.83 28.20
CA LYS A 333 -3.90 -25.98 27.61
C LYS A 333 -5.30 -26.46 27.94
N CYS A 334 -5.56 -27.77 27.82
CA CYS A 334 -6.86 -28.35 28.18
C CYS A 334 -6.86 -28.99 29.57
N LYS A 335 -5.78 -28.88 30.34
CA LYS A 335 -5.64 -29.45 31.69
C LYS A 335 -5.98 -30.94 31.77
N GLY A 336 -5.66 -31.70 30.68
CA GLY A 336 -5.92 -33.10 30.56
C GLY A 336 -7.33 -33.48 30.06
N ALA A 337 -8.25 -32.54 29.92
CA ALA A 337 -9.63 -32.83 29.51
C ALA A 337 -9.77 -33.26 28.05
N GLY A 338 -8.82 -32.90 27.17
CA GLY A 338 -8.90 -33.11 25.74
C GLY A 338 -9.84 -32.14 25.01
N TRP A 339 -10.54 -31.29 25.73
CA TRP A 339 -11.53 -30.32 25.23
C TRP A 339 -11.24 -28.92 25.72
N ILE A 340 -11.58 -27.92 24.91
CA ILE A 340 -11.49 -26.52 25.24
C ILE A 340 -12.83 -25.89 24.95
N GLU A 341 -13.40 -25.25 25.95
CA GLU A 341 -14.59 -24.41 25.82
C GLU A 341 -14.26 -23.19 24.96
N LEU A 342 -15.07 -22.95 23.94
CA LEU A 342 -14.90 -21.83 23.01
C LEU A 342 -15.84 -20.67 23.36
N PHE A 343 -17.16 -20.95 23.47
CA PHE A 343 -18.17 -19.91 23.63
C PHE A 343 -19.54 -20.46 24.04
N GLY A 344 -20.41 -19.54 24.49
CA GLY A 344 -21.82 -19.80 24.76
C GLY A 344 -22.71 -19.50 23.55
N ALA A 345 -23.78 -20.25 23.38
CA ALA A 345 -24.73 -20.13 22.31
C ALA A 345 -26.09 -20.75 22.66
N GLY A 346 -27.11 -20.57 21.82
CA GLY A 346 -28.42 -21.20 22.01
C GLY A 346 -29.47 -20.73 21.03
N MET A 347 -30.67 -21.34 21.12
CA MET A 347 -31.85 -20.81 20.42
C MET A 347 -32.32 -19.54 21.16
N VAL A 348 -32.72 -18.53 20.39
CA VAL A 348 -33.19 -17.26 20.98
C VAL A 348 -34.45 -17.50 21.83
N ASP A 349 -34.43 -17.04 23.06
CA ASP A 349 -35.58 -17.15 23.95
C ASP A 349 -36.79 -16.36 23.38
N PRO A 350 -38.00 -16.97 23.35
CA PRO A 350 -39.21 -16.30 22.88
C PRO A 350 -39.49 -14.95 23.52
N ALA A 351 -39.06 -14.72 24.76
CA ALA A 351 -39.24 -13.44 25.48
C ALA A 351 -38.45 -12.31 24.76
N VAL A 352 -37.30 -12.58 24.17
CA VAL A 352 -36.51 -11.60 23.43
C VAL A 352 -37.26 -11.06 22.20
N TYR A 353 -38.00 -11.92 21.52
CA TYR A 353 -38.83 -11.49 20.36
C TYR A 353 -39.94 -10.50 20.77
N GLY A 354 -40.46 -10.63 22.01
CA GLY A 354 -41.47 -9.70 22.55
C GLY A 354 -40.95 -8.26 22.65
N PHE A 355 -39.64 -8.04 22.89
CA PHE A 355 -39.06 -6.72 22.97
C PHE A 355 -38.87 -6.04 21.61
N VAL A 356 -38.83 -6.81 20.55
CA VAL A 356 -38.62 -6.31 19.16
C VAL A 356 -39.86 -6.45 18.29
N ASN A 357 -41.04 -6.76 18.88
CA ASN A 357 -42.33 -6.93 18.20
C ASN A 357 -42.35 -8.06 17.15
N TYR A 358 -41.51 -9.09 17.28
CA TYR A 358 -41.62 -10.30 16.48
C TYR A 358 -42.64 -11.26 17.13
N ASP A 359 -43.37 -11.98 16.31
CA ASP A 359 -44.30 -13.01 16.79
C ASP A 359 -43.55 -14.32 17.04
N PRO A 360 -43.35 -14.74 18.31
CA PRO A 360 -42.60 -15.96 18.65
C PRO A 360 -43.25 -17.25 18.15
N ALA A 361 -44.50 -17.19 17.71
CA ALA A 361 -45.16 -18.34 17.09
C ALA A 361 -44.80 -18.51 15.60
N LYS A 362 -44.22 -17.47 14.98
CA LYS A 362 -43.89 -17.43 13.54
C LYS A 362 -42.42 -17.49 13.26
N VAL A 363 -41.56 -17.14 14.21
CA VAL A 363 -40.14 -17.05 14.03
C VAL A 363 -39.39 -17.91 15.04
N SER A 364 -38.27 -18.43 14.63
CA SER A 364 -37.28 -19.07 15.48
C SER A 364 -35.88 -18.60 15.07
N GLY A 365 -34.92 -18.78 15.95
CA GLY A 365 -33.56 -18.32 15.64
C GLY A 365 -32.56 -18.83 16.66
N PHE A 366 -31.30 -18.58 16.38
CA PHE A 366 -30.20 -18.87 17.29
C PHE A 366 -29.25 -17.69 17.41
N ALA A 367 -28.55 -17.62 18.54
CA ALA A 367 -27.49 -16.65 18.77
C ALA A 367 -26.26 -17.33 19.38
N PHE A 368 -25.09 -16.75 19.17
CA PHE A 368 -23.81 -17.19 19.73
C PHE A 368 -22.91 -16.00 20.00
N GLY A 369 -22.01 -16.12 21.00
CA GLY A 369 -21.07 -15.04 21.34
C GLY A 369 -19.65 -15.57 21.53
N ILE A 370 -18.71 -15.12 20.71
CA ILE A 370 -17.34 -15.63 20.59
C ILE A 370 -16.34 -14.56 21.01
N GLY A 371 -15.49 -14.88 22.00
CA GLY A 371 -14.35 -14.03 22.38
C GLY A 371 -13.19 -14.17 21.38
N ILE A 372 -12.93 -13.11 20.62
CA ILE A 372 -11.95 -13.12 19.52
C ILE A 372 -10.52 -13.24 20.04
N ASP A 373 -10.19 -12.52 21.11
CA ASP A 373 -8.86 -12.59 21.74
C ASP A 373 -8.54 -14.02 22.18
N ARG A 374 -9.51 -14.73 22.77
CA ARG A 374 -9.37 -16.13 23.16
C ARG A 374 -9.15 -17.05 21.93
N LEU A 375 -9.91 -16.86 20.86
CA LEU A 375 -9.70 -17.62 19.62
C LEU A 375 -8.32 -17.38 19.03
N ALA A 376 -7.86 -16.12 19.00
CA ALA A 376 -6.53 -15.76 18.56
C ALA A 376 -5.44 -16.45 19.41
N MET A 377 -5.59 -16.41 20.74
CA MET A 377 -4.67 -17.10 21.65
C MET A 377 -4.62 -18.61 21.37
N LEU A 378 -5.76 -19.25 21.15
CA LEU A 378 -5.83 -20.68 20.85
C LEU A 378 -5.23 -21.02 19.48
N LYS A 379 -5.52 -20.22 18.47
CA LYS A 379 -5.05 -20.47 17.11
C LYS A 379 -3.54 -20.30 16.96
N TYR A 380 -2.99 -19.24 17.56
CA TYR A 380 -1.59 -18.85 17.40
C TYR A 380 -0.70 -19.28 18.59
N GLY A 381 -1.25 -19.96 19.59
CA GLY A 381 -0.49 -20.46 20.74
C GLY A 381 0.01 -19.36 21.67
N ILE A 382 -0.72 -18.25 21.78
CA ILE A 382 -0.38 -17.12 22.63
C ILE A 382 -0.86 -17.37 24.05
N ASP A 383 -0.01 -17.15 25.04
CA ASP A 383 -0.30 -17.46 26.45
C ASP A 383 -0.77 -16.26 27.28
N ASP A 384 -0.56 -15.05 26.76
CA ASP A 384 -0.87 -13.80 27.47
C ASP A 384 -1.68 -12.87 26.57
N ILE A 385 -2.92 -12.58 26.96
CA ILE A 385 -3.83 -11.66 26.23
C ILE A 385 -3.28 -10.23 26.17
N GLN A 386 -2.47 -9.81 27.15
CA GLN A 386 -1.97 -8.44 27.26
C GLN A 386 -1.08 -8.05 26.06
N VAL A 387 -0.43 -9.03 25.39
CA VAL A 387 0.42 -8.76 24.23
C VAL A 387 -0.34 -8.14 23.06
N PHE A 388 -1.65 -8.36 22.97
CA PHE A 388 -2.50 -7.75 21.94
C PHE A 388 -2.66 -6.23 22.13
N PHE A 389 -2.46 -5.72 23.32
CA PHE A 389 -2.73 -4.33 23.70
C PHE A 389 -1.45 -3.50 23.92
N GLN A 390 -0.28 -4.15 24.02
CA GLN A 390 0.99 -3.49 24.32
C GLN A 390 1.62 -2.77 23.12
N ASN A 391 1.16 -3.01 21.92
CA ASN A 391 1.72 -2.45 20.66
C ASN A 391 3.22 -2.74 20.47
N ASP A 392 3.72 -3.87 20.98
CA ASP A 392 5.12 -4.28 20.78
C ASP A 392 5.34 -4.67 19.30
N VAL A 393 6.12 -3.87 18.60
CA VAL A 393 6.43 -4.09 17.18
C VAL A 393 7.11 -5.45 16.93
N ARG A 394 7.85 -6.00 17.90
CA ARG A 394 8.48 -7.31 17.79
C ARG A 394 7.43 -8.43 17.78
N PHE A 395 6.34 -8.25 18.54
CA PHE A 395 5.20 -9.15 18.51
C PHE A 395 4.44 -9.03 17.18
N LEU A 396 4.07 -7.81 16.79
CA LEU A 396 3.28 -7.56 15.58
C LEU A 396 3.96 -8.07 14.29
N ARG A 397 5.29 -7.95 14.21
CA ARG A 397 6.07 -8.43 13.04
C ARG A 397 6.10 -9.94 12.86
N GLN A 398 5.66 -10.72 13.83
CA GLN A 398 5.57 -12.19 13.71
C GLN A 398 4.38 -12.63 12.87
N PHE A 399 3.43 -11.71 12.60
CA PHE A 399 2.19 -11.96 11.86
C PHE A 399 2.10 -10.99 10.66
N PRO A 400 2.88 -11.23 9.59
CA PRO A 400 2.95 -10.36 8.40
C PRO A 400 1.66 -10.38 7.56
#